data_5f22f8d7c99bc2cb4efc45fb3e89738f
#
_entry.id   5f22f8d7c99bc2cb4efc45fb3e89738f
#
_cell.length_a   1.000
_cell.length_b   1.000
_cell.length_c   1.000
_cell.angle_alpha   90.00
_cell.angle_beta   90.00
_cell.angle_gamma   90.00
#
_symmetry.space_group_name_H-M   'P 1'
#
loop_
_entity.id
_entity.type
_entity.pdbx_description
1 polymer ?
#
loop_
_entity_poly.entity_id
_entity_poly.type
_entity_poly.pdbx_seq_one_letter_code
_entity_poly.pdbx_strand_id
1 'polypeptide(L)'
;MAESLQNPEEYLPLTPAVFNILLALADGEKHGYGIMLEVEANTKGQVLMGPGTLYGSIKRMLQAGLIEESDERADPEMDDPRRRAYYRLTALGRRMLRMEAERLASQVQIAKTKNILATDFSRGAT
;
A
#
# COMPACT_ATOMS: atom_id res chain seq x y z
N MET A 1 7.29 16.70 -5.29
CA MET A 1 7.71 17.33 -4.04
C MET A 1 6.69 17.07 -2.96
N ALA A 2 7.18 16.89 -1.76
CA ALA A 2 6.30 16.60 -0.63
C ALA A 2 5.28 17.72 -0.39
N GLU A 3 5.66 18.94 -0.70
CA GLU A 3 4.75 20.06 -0.46
C GLU A 3 3.50 20.00 -1.34
N SER A 4 3.49 19.20 -2.39
CA SER A 4 2.28 19.04 -3.18
C SER A 4 1.20 18.28 -2.43
N LEU A 5 1.54 17.71 -1.26
CA LEU A 5 0.60 16.97 -0.43
C LEU A 5 0.30 17.71 0.86
N GLN A 6 0.16 19.05 0.78
CA GLN A 6 -0.14 19.84 1.95
C GLN A 6 -1.47 19.47 2.58
N ASN A 7 -2.44 19.06 1.74
CA ASN A 7 -3.73 18.60 2.23
C ASN A 7 -3.92 17.15 1.82
N PRO A 8 -3.35 16.22 2.59
CA PRO A 8 -3.39 14.80 2.20
C PRO A 8 -4.79 14.26 1.94
N GLU A 9 -5.78 14.77 2.68
CA GLU A 9 -7.14 14.28 2.51
C GLU A 9 -7.69 14.55 1.12
N GLU A 10 -7.11 15.50 0.39
CA GLU A 10 -7.55 15.78 -0.98
C GLU A 10 -7.16 14.69 -1.96
N TYR A 11 -6.25 13.83 -1.56
CA TYR A 11 -5.78 12.73 -2.42
C TYR A 11 -6.52 11.43 -2.18
N LEU A 12 -7.50 11.46 -1.30
CA LEU A 12 -8.33 10.30 -1.03
C LEU A 12 -9.54 10.32 -1.95
N PRO A 13 -10.07 9.19 -2.35
CA PRO A 13 -9.57 7.86 -2.01
C PRO A 13 -8.31 7.51 -2.81
N LEU A 14 -7.48 6.66 -2.23
CA LEU A 14 -6.33 6.15 -2.94
C LEU A 14 -6.76 5.11 -3.96
N THR A 15 -5.95 4.95 -5.02
CA THR A 15 -6.21 3.84 -5.93
C THR A 15 -5.93 2.53 -5.23
N PRO A 16 -6.55 1.44 -5.68
CA PRO A 16 -6.24 0.14 -5.08
C PRO A 16 -4.76 -0.20 -5.12
N ALA A 17 -4.07 0.14 -6.22
CA ALA A 17 -2.65 -0.16 -6.31
C ALA A 17 -1.86 0.57 -5.23
N VAL A 18 -2.10 1.87 -5.07
CA VAL A 18 -1.36 2.66 -4.09
C VAL A 18 -1.69 2.20 -2.67
N PHE A 19 -2.98 2.01 -2.37
CA PHE A 19 -3.37 1.56 -1.04
C PHE A 19 -2.72 0.23 -0.70
N ASN A 20 -2.73 -0.72 -1.62
CA ASN A 20 -2.21 -2.05 -1.33
C ASN A 20 -0.70 -2.07 -1.23
N ILE A 21 0.00 -1.21 -1.98
CA ILE A 21 1.45 -1.11 -1.82
C ILE A 21 1.79 -0.52 -0.46
N LEU A 22 1.10 0.54 -0.05
CA LEU A 22 1.34 1.11 1.27
C LEU A 22 1.04 0.09 2.36
N LEU A 23 -0.05 -0.64 2.21
CA LEU A 23 -0.43 -1.65 3.19
C LEU A 23 0.62 -2.74 3.30
N ALA A 24 1.18 -3.17 2.17
CA ALA A 24 2.22 -4.18 2.17
C ALA A 24 3.47 -3.72 2.92
N LEU A 25 3.72 -2.41 2.96
CA LEU A 25 4.90 -1.87 3.63
C LEU A 25 4.64 -1.47 5.08
N ALA A 26 3.41 -1.68 5.57
CA ALA A 26 3.05 -1.22 6.91
C ALA A 26 3.84 -1.93 8.00
N ASP A 27 4.24 -3.17 7.77
CA ASP A 27 4.93 -3.96 8.78
C ASP A 27 6.43 -4.09 8.53
N GLY A 28 6.98 -3.35 7.56
CA GLY A 28 8.41 -3.36 7.36
C GLY A 28 8.81 -3.13 5.92
N GLU A 29 10.10 -3.00 5.73
CA GLU A 29 10.68 -2.78 4.41
C GLU A 29 10.53 -4.03 3.54
N LYS A 30 10.37 -3.80 2.23
CA LYS A 30 10.28 -4.89 1.28
C LYS A 30 10.88 -4.43 -0.05
N HIS A 31 11.48 -5.36 -0.78
CA HIS A 31 11.83 -5.10 -2.16
C HIS A 31 10.58 -5.25 -3.03
N GLY A 32 10.71 -4.78 -4.29
CA GLY A 32 9.53 -4.74 -5.16
C GLY A 32 8.84 -6.08 -5.34
N TYR A 33 9.62 -7.13 -5.51
CA TYR A 33 9.02 -8.45 -5.69
C TYR A 33 8.24 -8.88 -4.45
N GLY A 34 8.78 -8.57 -3.26
CA GLY A 34 8.08 -8.88 -2.02
C GLY A 34 6.78 -8.11 -1.89
N ILE A 35 6.78 -6.83 -2.32
CA ILE A 35 5.55 -6.06 -2.33
C ILE A 35 4.52 -6.73 -3.23
N MET A 36 4.94 -7.15 -4.43
CA MET A 36 4.03 -7.76 -5.39
C MET A 36 3.39 -9.02 -4.82
N LEU A 37 4.21 -9.87 -4.18
CA LEU A 37 3.71 -11.11 -3.60
C LEU A 37 2.74 -10.83 -2.47
N GLU A 38 3.03 -9.84 -1.64
CA GLU A 38 2.15 -9.57 -0.52
C GLU A 38 0.84 -8.95 -0.96
N VAL A 39 0.86 -8.08 -1.98
CA VAL A 39 -0.38 -7.54 -2.51
C VAL A 39 -1.26 -8.64 -3.06
N GLU A 40 -0.66 -9.59 -3.77
CA GLU A 40 -1.43 -10.72 -4.29
C GLU A 40 -2.03 -11.53 -3.14
N ALA A 41 -1.25 -11.79 -2.11
CA ALA A 41 -1.73 -12.59 -0.98
C ALA A 41 -2.83 -11.84 -0.22
N ASN A 42 -2.63 -10.54 0.05
CA ASN A 42 -3.60 -9.76 0.82
C ASN A 42 -4.93 -9.61 0.10
N THR A 43 -4.91 -9.63 -1.23
CA THR A 43 -6.14 -9.45 -2.01
C THR A 43 -6.66 -10.76 -2.57
N LYS A 44 -6.03 -11.87 -2.20
CA LYS A 44 -6.40 -13.21 -2.72
C LYS A 44 -6.41 -13.22 -4.24
N GLY A 45 -5.42 -12.57 -4.83
CA GLY A 45 -5.25 -12.54 -6.27
C GLY A 45 -6.14 -11.57 -7.01
N GLN A 46 -6.96 -10.79 -6.30
CA GLN A 46 -7.85 -9.85 -6.98
C GLN A 46 -7.12 -8.61 -7.49
N VAL A 47 -6.01 -8.26 -6.86
CA VAL A 47 -5.18 -7.17 -7.34
C VAL A 47 -3.85 -7.78 -7.76
N LEU A 48 -3.67 -7.91 -9.06
CA LEU A 48 -2.43 -8.44 -9.63
C LEU A 48 -1.70 -7.30 -10.30
N MET A 49 -0.43 -7.14 -9.97
CA MET A 49 0.38 -6.11 -10.57
C MET A 49 1.56 -6.76 -11.28
N GLY A 50 1.64 -6.53 -12.58
CA GLY A 50 2.85 -6.89 -13.30
C GLY A 50 3.96 -5.93 -12.92
N PRO A 51 5.21 -6.26 -13.32
CA PRO A 51 6.35 -5.41 -12.96
C PRO A 51 6.20 -3.96 -13.43
N GLY A 52 5.65 -3.76 -14.63
CA GLY A 52 5.47 -2.40 -15.14
C GLY A 52 4.55 -1.57 -14.28
N THR A 53 3.41 -2.13 -13.92
CA THR A 53 2.44 -1.42 -13.06
C THR A 53 3.03 -1.18 -11.68
N LEU A 54 3.68 -2.20 -11.12
CA LEU A 54 4.26 -2.08 -9.79
C LEU A 54 5.32 -0.98 -9.75
N TYR A 55 6.30 -1.05 -10.65
CA TYR A 55 7.41 -0.09 -10.58
C TYR A 55 7.01 1.28 -11.05
N GLY A 56 6.00 1.38 -11.93
CA GLY A 56 5.42 2.67 -12.25
C GLY A 56 4.75 3.31 -11.06
N SER A 57 4.01 2.53 -10.28
CA SER A 57 3.39 3.03 -9.07
C SER A 57 4.45 3.43 -8.04
N ILE A 58 5.47 2.58 -7.87
CA ILE A 58 6.55 2.88 -6.92
C ILE A 58 7.22 4.20 -7.28
N LYS A 59 7.50 4.41 -8.57
CA LYS A 59 8.13 5.65 -9.01
C LYS A 59 7.29 6.86 -8.64
N ARG A 60 5.99 6.80 -8.89
CA ARG A 60 5.10 7.92 -8.55
C ARG A 60 5.03 8.12 -7.04
N MET A 61 5.02 7.03 -6.28
CA MET A 61 4.94 7.14 -4.82
C MET A 61 6.23 7.70 -4.23
N LEU A 62 7.38 7.36 -4.82
CA LEU A 62 8.64 7.98 -4.42
C LEU A 62 8.62 9.48 -4.68
N GLN A 63 8.12 9.88 -5.86
CA GLN A 63 8.04 11.29 -6.20
C GLN A 63 7.09 12.05 -5.30
N ALA A 64 6.03 11.40 -4.86
CA ALA A 64 5.05 12.01 -3.97
C ALA A 64 5.50 12.01 -2.50
N GLY A 65 6.58 11.32 -2.19
CA GLY A 65 7.07 11.27 -0.82
C GLY A 65 6.34 10.30 0.08
N LEU A 66 5.61 9.34 -0.50
CA LEU A 66 4.87 8.37 0.30
C LEU A 66 5.75 7.22 0.76
N ILE A 67 6.76 6.89 -0.04
CA ILE A 67 7.72 5.85 0.29
C ILE A 67 9.11 6.38 -0.02
N GLU A 68 10.11 5.69 0.49
CA GLU A 68 11.49 6.02 0.19
C GLU A 68 12.29 4.74 0.08
N GLU A 69 13.42 4.82 -0.62
CA GLU A 69 14.32 3.68 -0.73
C GLU A 69 15.16 3.56 0.53
N SER A 70 15.44 2.32 0.90
CA SER A 70 16.33 2.03 2.00
C SER A 70 17.61 1.43 1.41
N ASP A 71 18.69 2.19 1.44
CA ASP A 71 19.96 1.69 0.92
C ASP A 71 20.57 0.62 1.81
N GLU A 72 20.14 0.56 3.05
CA GLU A 72 20.72 -0.36 4.02
C GLU A 72 20.42 -1.81 3.70
N ARG A 73 19.36 -2.03 2.94
CA ARG A 73 18.92 -3.40 2.62
C ARG A 73 19.15 -3.79 1.18
N ALA A 74 19.84 -2.94 0.41
CA ALA A 74 20.09 -3.27 -0.98
C ALA A 74 20.92 -4.55 -1.06
N ASP A 75 20.50 -5.47 -1.93
CA ASP A 75 21.20 -6.73 -2.12
C ASP A 75 22.15 -6.59 -3.31
N PRO A 76 23.47 -6.51 -3.08
CA PRO A 76 24.41 -6.28 -4.17
C PRO A 76 24.51 -7.45 -5.14
N GLU A 77 23.97 -8.61 -4.78
CA GLU A 77 24.02 -9.77 -5.65
C GLU A 77 22.91 -9.81 -6.67
N MET A 78 21.90 -8.93 -6.53
CA MET A 78 20.84 -8.87 -7.52
C MET A 78 21.34 -8.12 -8.76
N ASP A 79 21.05 -8.68 -9.91
CA ASP A 79 21.51 -8.08 -11.16
C ASP A 79 20.73 -6.81 -11.52
N ASP A 80 19.43 -6.83 -11.26
CA ASP A 80 18.56 -5.71 -11.61
C ASP A 80 18.54 -4.72 -10.45
N PRO A 81 19.03 -3.47 -10.64
CA PRO A 81 19.05 -2.50 -9.55
C PRO A 81 17.67 -2.28 -8.90
N ARG A 82 16.61 -2.39 -9.70
CA ARG A 82 15.27 -2.22 -9.13
C ARG A 82 14.93 -3.33 -8.14
N ARG A 83 15.48 -4.52 -8.35
CA ARG A 83 15.21 -5.65 -7.47
C ARG A 83 16.08 -5.62 -6.22
N ARG A 84 17.16 -4.84 -6.25
CA ARG A 84 18.02 -4.70 -5.09
C ARG A 84 17.46 -3.67 -4.11
N ALA A 85 16.64 -2.76 -4.59
CA ALA A 85 16.16 -1.69 -3.74
C ALA A 85 15.07 -2.19 -2.81
N TYR A 86 15.16 -1.78 -1.57
CA TYR A 86 14.09 -1.97 -0.60
C TYR A 86 13.38 -0.64 -0.41
N TYR A 87 12.10 -0.71 -0.10
CA TYR A 87 11.25 0.46 0.07
C TYR A 87 10.61 0.42 1.44
N ARG A 88 10.35 1.59 1.97
CA ARG A 88 9.68 1.69 3.27
C ARG A 88 8.75 2.91 3.24
N LEU A 89 7.79 2.90 4.15
CA LEU A 89 6.89 4.04 4.28
C LEU A 89 7.64 5.24 4.83
N THR A 90 7.30 6.42 4.31
CA THR A 90 7.65 7.66 4.99
C THR A 90 6.58 7.96 6.03
N ALA A 91 6.82 8.99 6.86
CA ALA A 91 5.78 9.44 7.78
C ALA A 91 4.51 9.85 7.03
N LEU A 92 4.68 10.51 5.88
CA LEU A 92 3.53 10.89 5.06
C LEU A 92 2.81 9.67 4.53
N GLY A 93 3.56 8.68 4.05
CA GLY A 93 2.94 7.46 3.55
C GLY A 93 2.14 6.74 4.61
N ARG A 94 2.68 6.66 5.83
CA ARG A 94 1.96 6.02 6.92
C ARG A 94 0.69 6.79 7.27
N ARG A 95 0.77 8.12 7.26
CA ARG A 95 -0.41 8.95 7.51
C ARG A 95 -1.47 8.74 6.45
N MET A 96 -1.08 8.71 5.18
CA MET A 96 -2.03 8.49 4.10
C MET A 96 -2.67 7.12 4.18
N LEU A 97 -1.87 6.12 4.50
CA LEU A 97 -2.38 4.76 4.67
C LEU A 97 -3.43 4.71 5.77
N ARG A 98 -3.13 5.35 6.90
CA ARG A 98 -4.07 5.35 8.03
C ARG A 98 -5.37 6.04 7.67
N MET A 99 -5.27 7.20 7.00
CA MET A 99 -6.46 7.95 6.64
C MET A 99 -7.35 7.15 5.71
N GLU A 100 -6.74 6.47 4.73
CA GLU A 100 -7.54 5.67 3.82
C GLU A 100 -8.14 4.46 4.51
N ALA A 101 -7.38 3.81 5.38
CA ALA A 101 -7.91 2.66 6.11
C ALA A 101 -9.08 3.07 6.99
N GLU A 102 -8.99 4.24 7.63
CA GLU A 102 -10.08 4.74 8.46
C GLU A 102 -11.31 5.07 7.62
N ARG A 103 -11.09 5.65 6.44
CA ARG A 103 -12.20 5.95 5.54
C ARG A 103 -12.92 4.67 5.12
N LEU A 104 -12.16 3.65 4.76
CA LEU A 104 -12.74 2.38 4.35
C LEU A 104 -13.46 1.69 5.50
N ALA A 105 -12.86 1.74 6.70
CA ALA A 105 -13.48 1.13 7.88
C ALA A 105 -14.82 1.81 8.19
N SER A 106 -14.87 3.12 8.04
CA SER A 106 -16.11 3.86 8.27
C SER A 106 -17.20 3.41 7.30
N GLN A 107 -16.85 3.21 6.04
CA GLN A 107 -17.84 2.77 5.06
C GLN A 107 -18.30 1.35 5.32
N VAL A 108 -17.38 0.49 5.76
CA VAL A 108 -17.77 -0.87 6.14
C VAL A 108 -18.75 -0.84 7.32
N GLN A 109 -18.53 0.07 8.27
CA GLN A 109 -19.43 0.19 9.40
C GLN A 109 -20.83 0.58 8.95
N ILE A 110 -20.94 1.48 7.99
CA ILE A 110 -22.24 1.87 7.44
C ILE A 110 -22.92 0.64 6.80
N ALA A 111 -22.15 -0.15 6.05
CA ALA A 111 -22.71 -1.34 5.43
C ALA A 111 -23.25 -2.32 6.48
N LYS A 112 -22.56 -2.41 7.61
CA LYS A 112 -23.03 -3.28 8.69
C LYS A 112 -24.35 -2.78 9.25
N THR A 113 -24.49 -1.48 9.45
CA THR A 113 -25.74 -0.93 10.00
C THR A 113 -26.90 -1.11 9.04
N LYS A 114 -26.61 -1.26 7.74
CA LYS A 114 -27.64 -1.47 6.74
C LYS A 114 -27.88 -2.94 6.42
N ASN A 115 -27.27 -3.83 7.20
CA ASN A 115 -27.43 -5.27 7.07
C ASN A 115 -26.96 -5.82 5.72
N ILE A 116 -26.01 -5.11 5.10
CA ILE A 116 -25.42 -5.58 3.85
C ILE A 116 -24.34 -6.60 4.13
N LEU A 117 -23.71 -6.52 5.31
CA LEU A 117 -22.53 -7.28 5.65
C LEU A 117 -22.72 -7.90 7.03
N ALA A 118 -22.16 -9.11 7.21
CA ALA A 118 -22.19 -9.74 8.53
C ALA A 118 -21.54 -8.82 9.57
N THR A 119 -22.11 -8.83 10.78
CA THR A 119 -21.64 -7.94 11.82
C THR A 119 -20.41 -8.43 12.54
N ASP A 120 -20.03 -9.68 12.34
CA ASP A 120 -18.89 -10.27 13.06
C ASP A 120 -18.01 -11.04 12.09
N PHE A 121 -16.96 -10.36 11.65
CA PHE A 121 -16.00 -10.98 10.74
C PHE A 121 -15.21 -12.10 11.39
N SER A 122 -15.02 -12.04 12.71
CA SER A 122 -14.17 -13.00 13.38
C SER A 122 -14.80 -14.39 13.40
N ARG A 123 -16.10 -14.48 13.16
CA ARG A 123 -16.78 -15.77 13.12
C ARG A 123 -16.71 -16.40 11.74
N GLY A 124 -16.22 -15.67 10.79
CA GLY A 124 -16.07 -16.20 9.46
C GLY A 124 -17.38 -16.66 8.86
N ALA A 125 -17.36 -17.86 8.34
CA ALA A 125 -18.50 -18.39 7.62
C ALA A 125 -19.59 -18.98 8.52
N THR A 126 -19.44 -18.93 9.81
CA THR A 126 -20.47 -19.48 10.70
C THR A 126 -21.80 -18.80 10.56
#